data_5a5166e1c4253d94b38777b8d2276190
#
_entry.id   5a5166e1c4253d94b38777b8d2276190
#
_cell.length_a   1.000
_cell.length_b   1.000
_cell.length_c   1.000
_cell.angle_alpha   90.00
_cell.angle_beta   90.00
_cell.angle_gamma   90.00
#
_symmetry.space_group_name_H-M   'P 1'
#
loop_
_entity.id
_entity.type
_entity.pdbx_description
1 polymer ?
#
loop_
_entity_poly.entity_id
_entity_poly.type
_entity_poly.pdbx_seq_one_letter_code
_entity_poly.pdbx_strand_id
1 'polypeptide(L)'
;IKDLSPITIPRGFTRDYIFNRDPQAIHAPILEAVAELEPGHDLMIVEGTGHAGVGSVIDSSNAEVAALLGAQTVIVAGGGIGRCIDQLNLNAALFDKHGVGIVGAVISKVCEDKYDRIAPAGRQGLTNVGMKCAGVIPYREELTHPTMIQIQEEYGMEVLCGGTYMHNRVRDIIVAAMTPQNMID
;
A
#
# COMPACT_ATOMS: atom_id res chain seq x y z
N ILE A 1 -16.52 5.06 -1.89
CA ILE A 1 -15.24 4.82 -2.60
C ILE A 1 -15.48 3.62 -3.50
N LYS A 2 -15.14 3.73 -4.78
CA LYS A 2 -15.12 2.61 -5.72
C LYS A 2 -13.66 2.22 -5.90
N ASP A 3 -13.36 0.93 -5.79
CA ASP A 3 -12.03 0.37 -6.00
C ASP A 3 -12.07 -0.77 -7.01
N LEU A 4 -10.99 -0.93 -7.74
CA LEU A 4 -10.80 -2.02 -8.70
C LEU A 4 -9.39 -2.58 -8.59
N SER A 5 -9.28 -3.90 -8.69
CA SER A 5 -8.02 -4.61 -8.83
C SER A 5 -7.99 -5.26 -10.23
N PRO A 6 -7.44 -4.55 -11.24
CA PRO A 6 -7.63 -4.94 -12.64
C PRO A 6 -6.90 -6.22 -13.03
N ILE A 7 -5.86 -6.60 -12.28
CA ILE A 7 -5.02 -7.76 -12.60
C ILE A 7 -4.91 -8.70 -11.42
N THR A 8 -5.23 -9.96 -11.67
CA THR A 8 -4.96 -11.06 -10.74
C THR A 8 -3.93 -12.00 -11.36
N ILE A 9 -2.86 -12.28 -10.63
CA ILE A 9 -1.79 -13.17 -11.07
C ILE A 9 -2.00 -14.57 -10.49
N PRO A 10 -2.59 -15.51 -11.25
CA PRO A 10 -2.80 -16.86 -10.76
C PRO A 10 -1.49 -17.64 -10.65
N ARG A 11 -1.52 -18.73 -9.90
CA ARG A 11 -0.37 -19.62 -9.75
C ARG A 11 0.09 -20.17 -11.11
N GLY A 12 1.38 -20.02 -11.41
CA GLY A 12 1.97 -20.47 -12.69
C GLY A 12 2.02 -19.41 -13.79
N PHE A 13 1.20 -18.35 -13.71
CA PHE A 13 1.12 -17.29 -14.71
C PHE A 13 2.48 -16.70 -15.08
N THR A 14 3.28 -16.34 -14.09
CA THR A 14 4.61 -15.70 -14.32
C THR A 14 5.51 -16.57 -15.19
N ARG A 15 5.54 -17.88 -14.94
CA ARG A 15 6.35 -18.81 -15.75
C ARG A 15 5.86 -18.85 -17.18
N ASP A 16 4.55 -18.93 -17.37
CA ASP A 16 3.97 -19.02 -18.72
C ASP A 16 4.16 -17.71 -19.50
N TYR A 17 4.07 -16.57 -18.81
CA TYR A 17 4.32 -15.25 -19.39
C TYR A 17 5.77 -15.09 -19.89
N ILE A 18 6.77 -15.61 -19.18
CA ILE A 18 8.19 -15.54 -19.63
C ILE A 18 8.37 -16.14 -21.02
N PHE A 19 7.65 -17.20 -21.35
CA PHE A 19 7.74 -17.87 -22.66
C PHE A 19 6.76 -17.32 -23.70
N ASN A 20 5.66 -16.72 -23.24
CA ASN A 20 4.57 -16.21 -24.10
C ASN A 20 4.27 -14.75 -23.76
N ARG A 21 5.31 -13.91 -23.86
CA ARG A 21 5.25 -12.50 -23.46
C ARG A 21 4.22 -11.72 -24.28
N ASP A 22 3.23 -11.14 -23.59
CA ASP A 22 2.21 -10.27 -24.17
C ASP A 22 1.92 -9.07 -23.24
N PRO A 23 2.67 -7.96 -23.34
CA PRO A 23 2.44 -6.78 -22.53
C PRO A 23 1.05 -6.16 -22.70
N GLN A 24 0.45 -6.30 -23.89
CA GLN A 24 -0.88 -5.72 -24.13
C GLN A 24 -1.96 -6.42 -23.31
N ALA A 25 -1.88 -7.73 -23.14
CA ALA A 25 -2.80 -8.49 -22.29
C ALA A 25 -2.74 -8.07 -20.82
N ILE A 26 -1.61 -7.47 -20.37
CA ILE A 26 -1.45 -6.93 -19.03
C ILE A 26 -1.89 -5.46 -18.95
N HIS A 27 -1.51 -4.66 -19.94
CA HIS A 27 -1.73 -3.21 -19.90
C HIS A 27 -3.18 -2.83 -20.22
N ALA A 28 -3.86 -3.54 -21.11
CA ALA A 28 -5.22 -3.21 -21.51
C ALA A 28 -6.22 -3.20 -20.34
N PRO A 29 -6.27 -4.24 -19.46
CA PRO A 29 -7.16 -4.21 -18.29
C PRO A 29 -6.87 -3.07 -17.30
N ILE A 30 -5.59 -2.65 -17.18
CA ILE A 30 -5.22 -1.51 -16.32
C ILE A 30 -5.81 -0.22 -16.90
N LEU A 31 -5.64 0.01 -18.19
CA LEU A 31 -6.18 1.20 -18.85
C LEU A 31 -7.71 1.22 -18.84
N GLU A 32 -8.35 0.07 -19.03
CA GLU A 32 -9.81 -0.06 -18.95
C GLU A 32 -10.33 0.27 -17.54
N ALA A 33 -9.68 -0.24 -16.49
CA ALA A 33 -10.04 0.06 -15.12
C ALA A 33 -9.91 1.56 -14.78
N VAL A 34 -8.84 2.20 -15.26
CA VAL A 34 -8.66 3.65 -15.12
C VAL A 34 -9.78 4.40 -15.84
N ALA A 35 -10.06 4.05 -17.09
CA ALA A 35 -11.12 4.69 -17.88
C ALA A 35 -12.52 4.51 -17.26
N GLU A 36 -12.77 3.41 -16.55
CA GLU A 36 -14.01 3.16 -15.82
C GLU A 36 -14.11 4.02 -14.54
N LEU A 37 -13.00 4.21 -13.82
CA LEU A 37 -12.98 4.90 -12.53
C LEU A 37 -12.85 6.42 -12.66
N GLU A 38 -12.14 6.92 -13.68
CA GLU A 38 -11.83 8.35 -13.82
C GLU A 38 -13.08 9.26 -13.92
N PRO A 39 -14.17 8.90 -14.63
CA PRO A 39 -15.30 9.78 -14.77
C PRO A 39 -15.96 10.14 -13.44
N GLY A 40 -16.09 11.43 -13.19
CA GLY A 40 -16.74 11.97 -11.99
C GLY A 40 -15.87 12.02 -10.73
N HIS A 41 -14.55 11.84 -10.88
CA HIS A 41 -13.59 11.96 -9.79
C HIS A 41 -12.54 13.05 -10.11
N ASP A 42 -12.26 13.91 -9.13
CA ASP A 42 -11.24 14.97 -9.24
C ASP A 42 -9.82 14.43 -9.04
N LEU A 43 -9.70 13.29 -8.37
CA LEU A 43 -8.43 12.63 -8.05
C LEU A 43 -8.60 11.11 -8.03
N MET A 44 -7.69 10.42 -8.69
CA MET A 44 -7.55 8.96 -8.60
C MET A 44 -6.24 8.60 -7.92
N ILE A 45 -6.29 7.68 -6.97
CA ILE A 45 -5.11 7.13 -6.31
C ILE A 45 -4.92 5.70 -6.77
N VAL A 46 -3.75 5.41 -7.32
CA VAL A 46 -3.35 4.06 -7.74
C VAL A 46 -2.32 3.53 -6.74
N GLU A 47 -2.65 2.45 -6.07
CA GLU A 47 -1.73 1.79 -5.13
C GLU A 47 -0.94 0.69 -5.83
N GLY A 48 0.38 0.79 -5.74
CA GLY A 48 1.30 -0.24 -6.22
C GLY A 48 1.61 -1.29 -5.15
N THR A 49 1.74 -2.54 -5.53
CA THR A 49 2.11 -3.63 -4.62
C THR A 49 3.61 -3.69 -4.39
N GLY A 50 4.05 -3.61 -3.14
CA GLY A 50 5.45 -3.79 -2.75
C GLY A 50 6.38 -2.64 -3.18
N HIS A 51 7.52 -2.95 -3.79
CA HIS A 51 8.51 -1.95 -4.24
C HIS A 51 8.37 -1.61 -5.73
N ALA A 52 9.08 -0.57 -6.19
CA ALA A 52 8.98 -0.05 -7.57
C ALA A 52 9.09 -1.11 -8.67
N GLY A 53 9.88 -2.16 -8.46
CA GLY A 53 10.13 -3.22 -9.44
C GLY A 53 9.21 -4.43 -9.37
N VAL A 54 8.25 -4.48 -8.43
CA VAL A 54 7.30 -5.60 -8.38
C VAL A 54 6.45 -5.59 -9.66
N GLY A 55 6.38 -6.73 -10.33
CA GLY A 55 5.72 -6.88 -11.63
C GLY A 55 6.65 -6.76 -12.85
N SER A 56 7.93 -6.43 -12.70
CA SER A 56 8.87 -6.30 -13.83
C SER A 56 8.94 -7.55 -14.70
N VAL A 57 8.74 -8.74 -14.14
CA VAL A 57 8.77 -10.00 -14.88
C VAL A 57 7.61 -10.16 -15.87
N ILE A 58 6.56 -9.38 -15.68
CA ILE A 58 5.35 -9.38 -16.53
C ILE A 58 5.11 -8.02 -17.19
N ASP A 59 6.15 -7.23 -17.36
CA ASP A 59 6.08 -5.89 -17.97
C ASP A 59 5.07 -4.95 -17.29
N SER A 60 4.93 -5.07 -15.97
CA SER A 60 3.95 -4.32 -15.19
C SER A 60 4.52 -3.98 -13.80
N SER A 61 5.79 -3.54 -13.75
CA SER A 61 6.32 -2.98 -12.53
C SER A 61 5.55 -1.70 -12.13
N ASN A 62 5.57 -1.35 -10.84
CA ASN A 62 4.94 -0.13 -10.39
C ASN A 62 5.45 1.11 -11.16
N ALA A 63 6.72 1.12 -11.54
CA ALA A 63 7.29 2.19 -12.35
C ALA A 63 6.78 2.18 -13.80
N GLU A 64 6.61 0.99 -14.40
CA GLU A 64 6.03 0.85 -15.74
C GLU A 64 4.55 1.23 -15.77
N VAL A 65 3.78 0.81 -14.76
CA VAL A 65 2.37 1.19 -14.64
C VAL A 65 2.23 2.70 -14.44
N ALA A 66 3.05 3.32 -13.59
CA ALA A 66 3.03 4.77 -13.41
C ALA A 66 3.36 5.51 -14.73
N ALA A 67 4.32 5.01 -15.52
CA ALA A 67 4.63 5.55 -16.83
C ALA A 67 3.47 5.36 -17.82
N LEU A 68 2.87 4.17 -17.86
CA LEU A 68 1.72 3.83 -18.71
C LEU A 68 0.53 4.77 -18.46
N LEU A 69 0.29 5.11 -17.19
CA LEU A 69 -0.81 5.98 -16.78
C LEU A 69 -0.46 7.49 -16.83
N GLY A 70 0.79 7.85 -17.10
CA GLY A 70 1.25 9.24 -16.99
C GLY A 70 1.13 9.80 -15.57
N ALA A 71 1.17 8.92 -14.56
CA ALA A 71 0.92 9.28 -13.17
C ALA A 71 2.16 9.86 -12.51
N GLN A 72 1.94 10.83 -11.60
CA GLN A 72 2.95 11.28 -10.67
C GLN A 72 3.03 10.33 -9.48
N THR A 73 4.22 10.13 -8.93
CA THR A 73 4.45 9.14 -7.89
C THR A 73 4.80 9.75 -6.54
N VAL A 74 4.21 9.21 -5.48
CA VAL A 74 4.66 9.38 -4.09
C VAL A 74 5.21 8.04 -3.62
N ILE A 75 6.45 8.03 -3.14
CA ILE A 75 7.07 6.81 -2.62
C ILE A 75 6.91 6.77 -1.10
N VAL A 76 6.49 5.62 -0.58
CA VAL A 76 6.32 5.42 0.87
C VAL A 76 7.27 4.32 1.34
N ALA A 77 8.04 4.58 2.39
CA ALA A 77 8.90 3.58 3.03
C ALA A 77 8.67 3.52 4.53
N GLY A 78 8.96 2.36 5.12
CA GLY A 78 8.85 2.13 6.56
C GLY A 78 9.88 2.91 7.37
N GLY A 79 9.56 3.19 8.64
CA GLY A 79 10.34 4.02 9.54
C GLY A 79 11.80 3.59 9.72
N GLY A 80 12.61 4.52 10.14
CA GLY A 80 14.06 4.44 10.28
C GLY A 80 14.75 5.54 9.47
N ILE A 81 16.06 5.69 9.62
CA ILE A 81 16.80 6.73 8.90
C ILE A 81 17.58 6.11 7.74
N GLY A 82 18.55 5.25 8.00
CA GLY A 82 19.45 4.71 6.98
C GLY A 82 18.72 3.86 5.93
N ARG A 83 18.32 2.65 6.31
CA ARG A 83 17.64 1.70 5.41
C ARG A 83 16.42 2.29 4.68
N CYS A 84 15.67 3.17 5.36
CA CYS A 84 14.50 3.81 4.76
C CYS A 84 14.91 4.70 3.58
N ILE A 85 15.92 5.56 3.77
CA ILE A 85 16.42 6.47 2.72
C ILE A 85 17.06 5.68 1.59
N ASP A 86 17.85 4.64 1.91
CA ASP A 86 18.48 3.77 0.90
C ASP A 86 17.41 3.09 0.02
N GLN A 87 16.33 2.57 0.63
CA GLN A 87 15.23 1.96 -0.10
C GLN A 87 14.48 2.97 -0.97
N LEU A 88 14.22 4.17 -0.46
CA LEU A 88 13.56 5.23 -1.23
C LEU A 88 14.41 5.61 -2.43
N ASN A 89 15.71 5.81 -2.25
CA ASN A 89 16.63 6.15 -3.33
C ASN A 89 16.74 5.04 -4.39
N LEU A 90 16.81 3.78 -3.96
CA LEU A 90 16.82 2.63 -4.87
C LEU A 90 15.54 2.55 -5.70
N ASN A 91 14.37 2.74 -5.08
CA ASN A 91 13.10 2.73 -5.78
C ASN A 91 12.96 3.91 -6.74
N ALA A 92 13.43 5.10 -6.35
CA ALA A 92 13.43 6.29 -7.20
C ALA A 92 14.17 6.07 -8.51
N ALA A 93 15.31 5.38 -8.48
CA ALA A 93 16.10 5.10 -9.69
C ALA A 93 15.32 4.31 -10.75
N LEU A 94 14.37 3.45 -10.35
CA LEU A 94 13.53 2.73 -11.32
C LEU A 94 12.45 3.63 -11.92
N PHE A 95 11.84 4.51 -11.13
CA PHE A 95 10.91 5.52 -11.66
C PHE A 95 11.61 6.48 -12.62
N ASP A 96 12.81 6.95 -12.28
CA ASP A 96 13.62 7.77 -13.17
C ASP A 96 13.92 7.07 -14.50
N LYS A 97 14.27 5.78 -14.45
CA LYS A 97 14.50 4.97 -15.66
C LYS A 97 13.28 4.95 -16.60
N HIS A 98 12.08 5.00 -16.05
CA HIS A 98 10.84 5.02 -16.83
C HIS A 98 10.31 6.44 -17.09
N GLY A 99 11.06 7.48 -16.73
CA GLY A 99 10.68 8.88 -16.95
C GLY A 99 9.52 9.36 -16.07
N VAL A 100 9.28 8.69 -14.93
CA VAL A 100 8.17 9.00 -14.02
C VAL A 100 8.62 10.02 -12.97
N GLY A 101 7.89 11.12 -12.85
CA GLY A 101 8.15 12.14 -11.84
C GLY A 101 7.76 11.70 -10.42
N ILE A 102 8.70 11.88 -9.48
CA ILE A 102 8.46 11.68 -8.05
C ILE A 102 8.17 13.02 -7.39
N VAL A 103 6.94 13.22 -6.94
CA VAL A 103 6.51 14.48 -6.29
C VAL A 103 6.93 14.55 -4.82
N GLY A 104 7.24 13.41 -4.20
CA GLY A 104 7.76 13.37 -2.85
C GLY A 104 7.88 11.95 -2.29
N ALA A 105 8.53 11.86 -1.13
CA ALA A 105 8.67 10.64 -0.35
C ALA A 105 8.04 10.80 1.04
N VAL A 106 7.41 9.73 1.53
CA VAL A 106 6.83 9.65 2.86
C VAL A 106 7.58 8.59 3.67
N ILE A 107 8.03 8.97 4.86
CA ILE A 107 8.55 8.04 5.86
C ILE A 107 7.39 7.67 6.78
N SER A 108 6.93 6.42 6.73
CA SER A 108 5.76 5.95 7.47
C SER A 108 6.14 4.99 8.59
N LYS A 109 5.23 4.77 9.53
CA LYS A 109 5.38 3.82 10.66
C LYS A 109 6.61 4.11 11.53
N VAL A 110 6.90 5.37 11.79
CA VAL A 110 7.96 5.77 12.73
C VAL A 110 7.48 5.52 14.16
N CYS A 111 8.24 4.75 14.95
CA CYS A 111 7.92 4.52 16.36
C CYS A 111 7.78 5.85 17.11
N GLU A 112 6.73 6.00 17.91
CA GLU A 112 6.41 7.26 18.61
C GLU A 112 7.53 7.73 19.53
N ASP A 113 8.13 6.82 20.30
CA ASP A 113 9.26 7.06 21.19
C ASP A 113 10.52 7.61 20.50
N LYS A 114 10.61 7.45 19.18
CA LYS A 114 11.74 7.86 18.35
C LYS A 114 11.40 8.97 17.35
N TYR A 115 10.14 9.40 17.34
CA TYR A 115 9.63 10.32 16.30
C TYR A 115 10.40 11.62 16.26
N ASP A 116 10.62 12.28 17.41
CA ASP A 116 11.30 13.57 17.50
C ASP A 116 12.75 13.54 17.01
N ARG A 117 13.39 12.37 17.08
CA ARG A 117 14.74 12.15 16.57
C ARG A 117 14.74 11.78 15.09
N ILE A 118 13.82 10.91 14.67
CA ILE A 118 13.80 10.36 13.31
C ILE A 118 13.22 11.36 12.31
N ALA A 119 12.20 12.11 12.67
CA ALA A 119 11.53 13.00 11.74
C ALA A 119 12.44 14.09 11.16
N PRO A 120 13.22 14.85 11.95
CA PRO A 120 14.12 15.84 11.40
C PRO A 120 15.28 15.21 10.61
N ALA A 121 15.86 14.11 11.09
CA ALA A 121 16.95 13.41 10.41
C ALA A 121 16.48 12.76 9.09
N GLY A 122 15.28 12.19 9.06
CA GLY A 122 14.69 11.65 7.85
C GLY A 122 14.42 12.72 6.79
N ARG A 123 13.89 13.90 7.19
CA ARG A 123 13.69 15.03 6.28
C ARG A 123 15.00 15.50 5.67
N GLN A 124 16.01 15.69 6.51
CA GLN A 124 17.33 16.11 6.03
C GLN A 124 17.98 15.05 5.14
N GLY A 125 17.88 13.77 5.51
CA GLY A 125 18.43 12.68 4.72
C GLY A 125 17.77 12.56 3.34
N LEU A 126 16.45 12.77 3.23
CA LEU A 126 15.75 12.83 1.93
C LEU A 126 16.24 14.00 1.09
N THR A 127 16.39 15.17 1.70
CA THR A 127 16.94 16.35 1.02
C THR A 127 18.35 16.08 0.48
N ASN A 128 19.20 15.40 1.25
CA ASN A 128 20.57 15.08 0.86
C ASN A 128 20.65 14.17 -0.38
N VAL A 129 19.63 13.33 -0.59
CA VAL A 129 19.54 12.46 -1.79
C VAL A 129 18.64 13.06 -2.89
N GLY A 130 18.30 14.34 -2.79
CA GLY A 130 17.55 15.07 -3.80
C GLY A 130 16.04 14.80 -3.81
N MET A 131 15.49 14.16 -2.76
CA MET A 131 14.05 13.87 -2.66
C MET A 131 13.34 14.87 -1.74
N LYS A 132 12.16 15.32 -2.16
CA LYS A 132 11.27 16.12 -1.32
C LYS A 132 10.59 15.22 -0.28
N CYS A 133 10.72 15.56 1.00
CA CYS A 133 9.95 14.90 2.05
C CYS A 133 8.51 15.43 2.04
N ALA A 134 7.56 14.60 1.62
CA ALA A 134 6.13 14.90 1.67
C ALA A 134 5.56 14.77 3.09
N GLY A 135 6.12 13.84 3.90
CA GLY A 135 5.70 13.68 5.27
C GLY A 135 6.50 12.64 6.05
N VAL A 136 6.40 12.72 7.39
CA VAL A 136 6.84 11.68 8.31
C VAL A 136 5.65 11.32 9.18
N ILE A 137 5.23 10.05 9.14
CA ILE A 137 4.00 9.58 9.77
C ILE A 137 4.38 8.63 10.91
N PRO A 138 3.92 8.89 12.14
CA PRO A 138 4.14 7.98 13.26
C PRO A 138 3.36 6.68 13.07
N TYR A 139 3.84 5.62 13.70
CA TYR A 139 3.10 4.37 13.80
C TYR A 139 1.88 4.57 14.71
N ARG A 140 0.74 4.10 14.23
CA ARG A 140 -0.51 4.12 14.99
C ARG A 140 -1.04 2.70 15.07
N GLU A 141 -0.96 2.12 16.25
CA GLU A 141 -1.39 0.75 16.50
C GLU A 141 -2.88 0.56 16.16
N GLU A 142 -3.69 1.57 16.47
CA GLU A 142 -5.12 1.54 16.22
C GLU A 142 -5.50 1.30 14.74
N LEU A 143 -4.62 1.69 13.81
CA LEU A 143 -4.86 1.49 12.37
C LEU A 143 -4.64 0.04 11.94
N THR A 144 -4.00 -0.79 12.78
CA THR A 144 -3.81 -2.22 12.48
C THR A 144 -4.97 -3.09 12.95
N HIS A 145 -5.86 -2.54 13.79
CA HIS A 145 -6.98 -3.26 14.35
C HIS A 145 -8.16 -3.25 13.38
N PRO A 146 -8.66 -4.42 12.94
CA PRO A 146 -9.85 -4.49 12.10
C PRO A 146 -11.08 -4.03 12.86
N THR A 147 -12.07 -3.53 12.15
CA THR A 147 -13.39 -3.28 12.72
C THR A 147 -14.23 -4.58 12.72
N MET A 148 -15.26 -4.64 13.56
CA MET A 148 -16.19 -5.77 13.58
C MET A 148 -16.86 -5.97 12.21
N ILE A 149 -17.17 -4.89 11.48
CA ILE A 149 -17.76 -4.99 10.14
C ILE A 149 -16.78 -5.62 9.14
N GLN A 150 -15.49 -5.26 9.19
CA GLN A 150 -14.47 -5.89 8.34
C GLN A 150 -14.33 -7.39 8.62
N ILE A 151 -14.36 -7.79 9.90
CA ILE A 151 -14.33 -9.20 10.27
C ILE A 151 -15.59 -9.93 9.78
N GLN A 152 -16.76 -9.31 9.95
CA GLN A 152 -18.02 -9.86 9.50
C GLN A 152 -18.05 -10.09 7.97
N GLU A 153 -17.61 -9.10 7.21
CA GLU A 153 -17.57 -9.16 5.74
C GLU A 153 -16.58 -10.23 5.24
N GLU A 154 -15.37 -10.26 5.83
CA GLU A 154 -14.32 -11.21 5.43
C GLU A 154 -14.71 -12.67 5.68
N TYR A 155 -15.38 -12.96 6.79
CA TYR A 155 -15.77 -14.32 7.16
C TYR A 155 -17.25 -14.65 6.85
N GLY A 156 -18.01 -13.73 6.31
CA GLY A 156 -19.43 -13.94 5.98
C GLY A 156 -20.30 -14.27 7.21
N MET A 157 -19.98 -13.70 8.38
CA MET A 157 -20.67 -14.01 9.63
C MET A 157 -22.00 -13.26 9.76
N GLU A 158 -22.98 -13.91 10.40
CA GLU A 158 -24.26 -13.28 10.75
C GLU A 158 -24.13 -12.45 12.04
N VAL A 159 -24.66 -11.23 12.03
CA VAL A 159 -24.70 -10.36 13.21
C VAL A 159 -25.95 -10.67 14.04
N LEU A 160 -25.77 -11.39 15.15
CA LEU A 160 -26.87 -11.76 16.03
C LEU A 160 -27.34 -10.62 16.96
N CYS A 161 -26.38 -9.74 17.37
CA CYS A 161 -26.68 -8.58 18.24
C CYS A 161 -25.59 -7.53 18.10
N GLY A 162 -25.81 -6.33 18.64
CA GLY A 162 -24.80 -5.28 18.70
C GLY A 162 -24.52 -4.54 17.37
N GLY A 163 -25.47 -4.54 16.42
CA GLY A 163 -25.29 -3.91 15.09
C GLY A 163 -24.85 -2.45 15.12
N THR A 164 -25.12 -1.71 16.19
CA THR A 164 -24.66 -0.32 16.36
C THR A 164 -23.16 -0.20 16.67
N TYR A 165 -22.50 -1.29 17.03
CA TYR A 165 -21.08 -1.33 17.42
C TYR A 165 -20.18 -1.91 16.33
N MET A 166 -20.69 -2.15 15.14
CA MET A 166 -19.95 -2.79 14.04
C MET A 166 -18.71 -2.01 13.58
N HIS A 167 -18.66 -0.70 13.82
CA HIS A 167 -17.49 0.13 13.54
C HIS A 167 -16.43 0.15 14.66
N ASN A 168 -16.70 -0.54 15.80
CA ASN A 168 -15.69 -0.67 16.85
C ASN A 168 -14.52 -1.52 16.36
N ARG A 169 -13.31 -1.12 16.73
CA ARG A 169 -12.09 -1.86 16.42
C ARG A 169 -11.88 -3.02 17.38
N VAL A 170 -11.45 -4.14 16.83
CA VAL A 170 -11.10 -5.35 17.60
C VAL A 170 -9.62 -5.29 17.92
N ARG A 171 -9.29 -5.08 19.18
CA ARG A 171 -7.92 -5.02 19.64
C ARG A 171 -7.33 -6.40 19.89
N ASP A 172 -8.08 -7.26 20.56
CA ASP A 172 -7.65 -8.57 20.98
C ASP A 172 -8.70 -9.63 20.63
N ILE A 173 -8.26 -10.83 20.32
CA ILE A 173 -9.11 -11.99 20.09
C ILE A 173 -8.78 -13.01 21.17
N ILE A 174 -9.78 -13.36 21.98
CA ILE A 174 -9.65 -14.34 23.04
C ILE A 174 -10.41 -15.62 22.63
N VAL A 175 -9.74 -16.75 22.68
CA VAL A 175 -10.39 -18.06 22.53
C VAL A 175 -10.85 -18.53 23.90
N ALA A 176 -12.17 -18.44 24.15
CA ALA A 176 -12.76 -18.79 25.43
C ALA A 176 -13.47 -20.15 25.33
N ALA A 177 -12.87 -21.17 25.91
CA ALA A 177 -13.49 -22.50 26.08
C ALA A 177 -13.92 -22.69 27.54
N MET A 178 -14.37 -21.64 28.24
CA MET A 178 -14.72 -21.64 29.66
C MET A 178 -15.94 -20.76 29.91
N THR A 179 -16.43 -20.75 31.16
CA THR A 179 -17.56 -19.90 31.55
C THR A 179 -17.18 -18.42 31.47
N PRO A 180 -18.14 -17.50 31.19
CA PRO A 180 -17.86 -16.05 31.11
C PRO A 180 -17.12 -15.49 32.33
N GLN A 181 -17.41 -16.02 33.53
CA GLN A 181 -16.75 -15.61 34.76
C GLN A 181 -15.25 -15.85 34.75
N ASN A 182 -14.81 -17.02 34.26
CA ASN A 182 -13.39 -17.38 34.19
C ASN A 182 -12.65 -16.82 32.97
N MET A 183 -13.37 -16.11 32.10
CA MET A 183 -12.83 -15.48 30.90
C MET A 183 -12.41 -14.02 31.14
N ILE A 184 -12.97 -13.38 32.17
CA ILE A 184 -12.79 -11.94 32.47
C ILE A 184 -11.70 -11.74 33.54
N ASP A 185 -11.36 -12.77 34.33
CA ASP A 185 -10.27 -12.79 35.30
C ASP A 185 -8.93 -13.15 34.63
#